data_1819609c2313ce3b293c8552346afb2d
#
_entry.id   1819609c2313ce3b293c8552346afb2d
#
_cell.length_a   1.000
_cell.length_b   1.000
_cell.length_c   1.000
_cell.angle_alpha   90.00
_cell.angle_beta   90.00
_cell.angle_gamma   90.00
#
_symmetry.space_group_name_H-M   'P 1'
#
loop_
_entity.id
_entity.type
_entity.pdbx_description
1 polymer ?
#
loop_
_entity_poly.entity_id
_entity_poly.type
_entity_poly.pdbx_seq_one_letter_code
_entity_poly.pdbx_strand_id
1 'polypeptide(L)'
;MKKLILLTLIVILTACSAAAPSELDRNRQTWQDSGVTHYRFSLHIGCFCVFSDKMPVTVEVQNGEVISMTYPDGTLVAETDPNYELFSQHATIERLFSELEAGLAGDAEEVTVTYDSTRGFPAEIYFDYIKAAADDELSLSVSNLEVLE
;
A
#
# COMPACT_ATOMS: atom_id res chain seq x y z
N MET A 1 -41.37 -12.88 59.55
CA MET A 1 -41.13 -13.56 58.28
C MET A 1 -40.43 -12.57 57.38
N LYS A 2 -39.08 -12.67 57.25
CA LYS A 2 -38.24 -11.76 56.43
C LYS A 2 -38.10 -12.38 55.05
N LYS A 3 -38.64 -11.73 54.03
CA LYS A 3 -38.43 -12.14 52.62
C LYS A 3 -37.05 -11.66 52.17
N LEU A 4 -36.15 -12.60 51.95
CA LEU A 4 -34.83 -12.38 51.39
C LEU A 4 -34.97 -12.27 49.88
N ILE A 5 -34.82 -11.06 49.31
CA ILE A 5 -34.80 -10.82 47.87
C ILE A 5 -33.36 -11.02 47.43
N LEU A 6 -33.10 -12.15 46.73
CA LEU A 6 -31.82 -12.45 46.11
C LEU A 6 -31.75 -11.71 44.77
N LEU A 7 -30.99 -10.62 44.74
CA LEU A 7 -30.75 -9.83 43.53
C LEU A 7 -29.61 -10.49 42.72
N THR A 8 -29.98 -11.27 41.73
CA THR A 8 -28.99 -11.89 40.86
C THR A 8 -28.48 -10.88 39.85
N LEU A 9 -27.25 -10.40 40.06
CA LEU A 9 -26.54 -9.50 39.13
C LEU A 9 -26.05 -10.30 37.92
N ILE A 10 -26.75 -10.22 36.79
CA ILE A 10 -26.31 -10.81 35.53
C ILE A 10 -25.24 -9.88 34.91
N VAL A 11 -24.00 -10.26 35.05
CA VAL A 11 -22.88 -9.60 34.34
C VAL A 11 -22.90 -10.08 32.90
N ILE A 12 -23.41 -9.25 31.98
CA ILE A 12 -23.33 -9.50 30.55
C ILE A 12 -21.91 -9.16 30.10
N LEU A 13 -21.05 -10.17 29.96
CA LEU A 13 -19.77 -10.08 29.30
C LEU A 13 -20.02 -9.91 27.80
N THR A 14 -20.09 -8.69 27.31
CA THR A 14 -19.98 -8.40 25.88
C THR A 14 -18.57 -8.74 25.44
N ALA A 15 -18.37 -9.98 25.00
CA ALA A 15 -17.15 -10.35 24.28
C ALA A 15 -17.14 -9.55 22.97
N CYS A 16 -16.33 -8.48 22.89
CA CYS A 16 -15.94 -7.90 21.61
C CYS A 16 -15.21 -8.99 20.83
N SER A 17 -15.91 -9.67 19.93
CA SER A 17 -15.28 -10.54 18.95
C SER A 17 -14.51 -9.62 18.00
N ALA A 18 -13.21 -9.40 18.25
CA ALA A 18 -12.35 -8.75 17.30
C ALA A 18 -12.33 -9.62 16.04
N ALA A 19 -12.76 -9.06 14.91
CA ALA A 19 -12.63 -9.73 13.62
C ALA A 19 -11.13 -10.06 13.40
N ALA A 20 -10.85 -11.22 12.78
CA ALA A 20 -9.48 -11.55 12.42
C ALA A 20 -8.93 -10.48 11.47
N PRO A 21 -7.66 -10.07 11.62
CA PRO A 21 -7.07 -9.07 10.76
C PRO A 21 -7.11 -9.52 9.28
N SER A 22 -7.40 -8.58 8.37
CA SER A 22 -7.40 -8.82 6.94
C SER A 22 -5.99 -9.22 6.45
N GLU A 23 -5.88 -9.73 5.24
CA GLU A 23 -4.58 -10.01 4.63
C GLU A 23 -3.74 -8.73 4.50
N LEU A 24 -4.36 -7.64 4.09
CA LEU A 24 -3.75 -6.32 4.04
C LEU A 24 -3.20 -5.90 5.41
N ASP A 25 -3.99 -6.03 6.48
CA ASP A 25 -3.54 -5.65 7.84
C ASP A 25 -2.34 -6.46 8.30
N ARG A 26 -2.35 -7.78 8.06
CA ARG A 26 -1.22 -8.65 8.43
C ARG A 26 0.06 -8.29 7.68
N ASN A 27 -0.04 -8.03 6.38
CA ASN A 27 1.11 -7.69 5.55
C ASN A 27 1.63 -6.28 5.87
N ARG A 28 0.74 -5.31 6.10
CA ARG A 28 1.12 -3.96 6.58
C ARG A 28 1.85 -4.04 7.93
N GLN A 29 1.37 -4.87 8.85
CA GLN A 29 2.03 -5.07 10.14
C GLN A 29 3.41 -5.70 9.97
N THR A 30 3.56 -6.69 9.07
CA THR A 30 4.86 -7.31 8.76
C THR A 30 5.86 -6.29 8.22
N TRP A 31 5.41 -5.39 7.34
CA TRP A 31 6.24 -4.29 6.84
C TRP A 31 6.67 -3.34 7.98
N GLN A 32 5.73 -2.91 8.81
CA GLN A 32 6.02 -2.03 9.95
C GLN A 32 6.98 -2.68 10.96
N ASP A 33 6.79 -3.96 11.27
CA ASP A 33 7.63 -4.73 12.19
C ASP A 33 9.05 -4.95 11.64
N SER A 34 9.24 -4.83 10.32
CA SER A 34 10.57 -4.91 9.70
C SER A 34 11.49 -3.76 10.12
N GLY A 35 10.92 -2.65 10.59
CA GLY A 35 11.66 -1.47 11.05
C GLY A 35 12.46 -0.76 9.96
N VAL A 36 12.19 -1.05 8.68
CA VAL A 36 12.90 -0.44 7.54
C VAL A 36 12.47 1.01 7.40
N THR A 37 13.41 1.93 7.56
CA THR A 37 13.18 3.38 7.46
C THR A 37 13.93 4.04 6.31
N HIS A 38 14.98 3.39 5.77
CA HIS A 38 15.72 3.88 4.62
C HIS A 38 15.85 2.75 3.60
N TYR A 39 15.30 2.97 2.40
CA TYR A 39 15.26 1.95 1.36
C TYR A 39 15.18 2.57 -0.03
N ARG A 40 15.53 1.78 -1.01
CA ARG A 40 15.41 2.11 -2.43
C ARG A 40 14.74 0.96 -3.16
N PHE A 41 13.94 1.28 -4.17
CA PHE A 41 13.26 0.28 -4.98
C PHE A 41 13.00 0.79 -6.40
N SER A 42 12.67 -0.13 -7.30
CA SER A 42 12.19 0.19 -8.64
C SER A 42 10.65 0.18 -8.61
N LEU A 43 10.04 1.32 -8.93
CA LEU A 43 8.60 1.49 -9.07
C LEU A 43 8.22 1.43 -10.55
N HIS A 44 7.34 0.53 -10.91
CA HIS A 44 6.70 0.52 -12.24
C HIS A 44 5.23 0.88 -12.11
N ILE A 45 4.79 1.86 -12.89
CA ILE A 45 3.39 2.29 -13.01
C ILE A 45 2.94 1.91 -14.42
N GLY A 46 2.06 0.91 -14.52
CA GLY A 46 1.49 0.43 -15.77
C GLY A 46 0.08 0.97 -15.95
N CYS A 47 -0.12 1.79 -16.97
CA CYS A 47 -1.39 2.38 -17.37
C CYS A 47 -1.31 2.76 -18.84
N PHE A 48 -2.42 3.16 -19.44
CA PHE A 48 -2.41 3.79 -20.77
C PHE A 48 -1.91 5.24 -20.67
N CYS A 49 -0.61 5.40 -20.32
CA CYS A 49 0.01 6.67 -19.96
C CYS A 49 1.17 7.04 -20.87
N VAL A 50 1.33 8.34 -21.13
CA VAL A 50 2.36 8.88 -22.03
C VAL A 50 3.79 8.70 -21.54
N PHE A 51 4.00 8.33 -20.29
CA PHE A 51 5.32 8.10 -19.66
C PHE A 51 5.71 6.62 -19.57
N SER A 52 4.97 5.71 -20.20
CA SER A 52 5.20 4.25 -20.09
C SER A 52 6.62 3.84 -20.51
N ASP A 53 7.23 4.56 -21.45
CA ASP A 53 8.61 4.37 -21.91
C ASP A 53 9.68 4.81 -20.93
N LYS A 54 9.28 5.53 -19.86
CA LYS A 54 10.16 6.04 -18.80
C LYS A 54 10.18 5.16 -17.55
N MET A 55 9.41 4.07 -17.55
CA MET A 55 9.34 3.14 -16.43
C MET A 55 10.39 2.01 -16.54
N PRO A 56 10.80 1.40 -15.40
CA PRO A 56 10.50 1.80 -14.02
C PRO A 56 11.35 2.98 -13.55
N VAL A 57 10.83 3.78 -12.61
CA VAL A 57 11.65 4.77 -11.90
C VAL A 57 12.29 4.15 -10.66
N THR A 58 13.50 4.55 -10.32
CA THR A 58 14.13 4.20 -9.05
C THR A 58 13.77 5.25 -8.02
N VAL A 59 13.22 4.82 -6.90
CA VAL A 59 12.79 5.67 -5.78
C VAL A 59 13.65 5.38 -4.56
N GLU A 60 14.15 6.41 -3.90
CA GLU A 60 14.80 6.32 -2.60
C GLU A 60 13.94 7.04 -1.55
N VAL A 61 13.67 6.33 -0.45
CA VAL A 61 12.81 6.77 0.65
C VAL A 61 13.59 6.73 1.95
N GLN A 62 13.48 7.80 2.74
CA GLN A 62 14.05 7.84 4.09
C GLN A 62 13.02 8.41 5.06
N ASN A 63 12.77 7.70 6.16
CA ASN A 63 11.80 8.06 7.19
C ASN A 63 10.38 8.36 6.63
N GLY A 64 9.95 7.60 5.62
CA GLY A 64 8.65 7.76 4.96
C GLY A 64 8.58 8.88 3.92
N GLU A 65 9.67 9.63 3.72
CA GLU A 65 9.75 10.70 2.73
C GLU A 65 10.57 10.28 1.51
N VAL A 66 10.09 10.63 0.33
CA VAL A 66 10.85 10.43 -0.92
C VAL A 66 11.99 11.42 -0.96
N ILE A 67 13.23 10.94 -0.98
CA ILE A 67 14.42 11.79 -1.06
C ILE A 67 14.99 11.89 -2.47
N SER A 68 14.71 10.90 -3.34
CA SER A 68 15.05 11.00 -4.76
C SER A 68 14.17 10.06 -5.60
N MET A 69 13.96 10.46 -6.85
CA MET A 69 13.45 9.60 -7.92
C MET A 69 14.33 9.77 -9.15
N THR A 70 14.67 8.68 -9.83
CA THR A 70 15.47 8.73 -11.05
C THR A 70 14.85 7.86 -12.15
N TYR A 71 14.92 8.32 -13.37
CA TYR A 71 14.58 7.55 -14.56
C TYR A 71 15.58 6.41 -14.80
N PRO A 72 15.28 5.43 -15.67
CA PRO A 72 16.19 4.32 -16.00
C PRO A 72 17.56 4.76 -16.57
N ASP A 73 17.60 5.93 -17.20
CA ASP A 73 18.84 6.52 -17.73
C ASP A 73 19.70 7.24 -16.68
N GLY A 74 19.24 7.26 -15.40
CA GLY A 74 19.87 7.94 -14.30
C GLY A 74 19.52 9.43 -14.16
N THR A 75 18.68 9.97 -15.04
CA THR A 75 18.22 11.37 -14.95
C THR A 75 17.30 11.54 -13.73
N LEU A 76 17.53 12.59 -12.94
CA LEU A 76 16.70 12.93 -11.79
C LEU A 76 15.27 13.34 -12.23
N VAL A 77 14.26 12.77 -11.62
CA VAL A 77 12.89 13.27 -11.71
C VAL A 77 12.76 14.45 -10.74
N ALA A 78 13.00 15.66 -11.24
CA ALA A 78 12.93 16.88 -10.44
C ALA A 78 11.47 17.24 -10.10
N GLU A 79 11.25 18.00 -9.03
CA GLU A 79 9.90 18.49 -8.66
C GLU A 79 9.21 19.30 -9.78
N THR A 80 9.99 19.85 -10.71
CA THR A 80 9.49 20.58 -11.89
C THR A 80 9.17 19.65 -13.07
N ASP A 81 9.47 18.35 -12.97
CA ASP A 81 9.12 17.35 -13.99
C ASP A 81 7.60 17.19 -14.02
N PRO A 82 6.97 17.19 -15.21
CA PRO A 82 5.52 17.05 -15.33
C PRO A 82 4.96 15.74 -14.78
N ASN A 83 5.80 14.71 -14.61
CA ASN A 83 5.40 13.42 -14.06
C ASN A 83 5.68 13.29 -12.55
N TYR A 84 6.39 14.26 -11.94
CA TYR A 84 6.82 14.17 -10.54
C TYR A 84 5.66 13.93 -9.59
N GLU A 85 4.61 14.75 -9.69
CA GLU A 85 3.44 14.67 -8.82
C GLU A 85 2.77 13.30 -8.93
N LEU A 86 2.61 12.79 -10.13
CA LEU A 86 2.02 11.47 -10.37
C LEU A 86 2.88 10.35 -9.76
N PHE A 87 4.20 10.35 -10.04
CA PHE A 87 5.07 9.32 -9.50
C PHE A 87 5.16 9.36 -7.98
N SER A 88 5.18 10.57 -7.41
CA SER A 88 5.26 10.75 -5.96
C SER A 88 4.07 10.16 -5.21
N GLN A 89 2.88 10.10 -5.84
CA GLN A 89 1.68 9.50 -5.24
C GLN A 89 1.87 8.02 -4.91
N HIS A 90 2.71 7.30 -5.67
CA HIS A 90 2.98 5.87 -5.52
C HIS A 90 4.38 5.56 -4.96
N ALA A 91 5.13 6.58 -4.56
CA ALA A 91 6.58 6.48 -4.35
C ALA A 91 7.01 6.05 -2.94
N THR A 92 6.12 5.55 -2.08
CA THR A 92 6.48 4.92 -0.80
C THR A 92 5.64 3.67 -0.57
N ILE A 93 6.17 2.73 0.20
CA ILE A 93 5.43 1.50 0.56
C ILE A 93 4.15 1.85 1.34
N GLU A 94 4.19 2.86 2.19
CA GLU A 94 3.06 3.33 2.98
C GLU A 94 1.94 3.88 2.07
N ARG A 95 2.29 4.61 1.01
CA ARG A 95 1.35 5.12 0.00
C ARG A 95 0.70 3.98 -0.77
N LEU A 96 1.48 2.97 -1.17
CA LEU A 96 0.95 1.78 -1.84
C LEU A 96 -0.06 1.02 -0.97
N PHE A 97 0.21 0.88 0.33
CA PHE A 97 -0.75 0.29 1.26
C PHE A 97 -2.04 1.12 1.39
N SER A 98 -1.92 2.45 1.42
CA SER A 98 -3.08 3.33 1.53
C SER A 98 -3.95 3.28 0.27
N GLU A 99 -3.33 3.23 -0.90
CA GLU A 99 -4.02 3.11 -2.18
C GLU A 99 -4.71 1.75 -2.33
N LEU A 100 -4.03 0.67 -1.95
CA LEU A 100 -4.62 -0.66 -1.91
C LEU A 100 -5.85 -0.73 -0.98
N GLU A 101 -5.76 -0.08 0.19
CA GLU A 101 -6.88 0.00 1.14
C GLU A 101 -8.07 0.73 0.54
N ALA A 102 -7.86 1.87 -0.15
CA ALA A 102 -8.90 2.63 -0.83
C ALA A 102 -9.55 1.81 -1.96
N GLY A 103 -8.75 1.16 -2.80
CA GLY A 103 -9.25 0.27 -3.85
C GLY A 103 -10.12 -0.86 -3.30
N LEU A 104 -9.67 -1.55 -2.25
CA LEU A 104 -10.42 -2.61 -1.58
C LEU A 104 -11.69 -2.10 -0.86
N ALA A 105 -11.73 -0.83 -0.47
CA ALA A 105 -12.91 -0.19 0.13
C ALA A 105 -14.00 0.17 -0.91
N GLY A 106 -13.72 0.04 -2.20
CA GLY A 106 -14.69 0.21 -3.28
C GLY A 106 -14.38 1.31 -4.28
N ASP A 107 -13.15 1.85 -4.26
CA ASP A 107 -12.72 2.82 -5.28
C ASP A 107 -12.45 2.13 -6.63
N ALA A 108 -12.22 0.80 -6.64
CA ALA A 108 -12.07 -0.01 -7.83
C ALA A 108 -13.07 -1.19 -7.84
N GLU A 109 -13.53 -1.61 -9.02
CA GLU A 109 -14.44 -2.76 -9.19
C GLU A 109 -13.72 -4.10 -9.03
N GLU A 110 -12.42 -4.14 -9.34
CA GLU A 110 -11.57 -5.30 -9.11
C GLU A 110 -10.19 -4.87 -8.62
N VAL A 111 -9.69 -5.55 -7.60
CA VAL A 111 -8.35 -5.35 -7.06
C VAL A 111 -7.68 -6.71 -6.88
N THR A 112 -6.49 -6.85 -7.42
CA THR A 112 -5.61 -7.98 -7.10
C THR A 112 -4.30 -7.48 -6.51
N VAL A 113 -3.74 -8.24 -5.56
CA VAL A 113 -2.47 -7.89 -4.92
C VAL A 113 -1.63 -9.12 -4.66
N THR A 114 -0.33 -8.97 -4.84
CA THR A 114 0.68 -9.92 -4.33
C THR A 114 1.61 -9.20 -3.37
N TYR A 115 2.03 -9.88 -2.30
CA TYR A 115 2.89 -9.32 -1.28
C TYR A 115 4.27 -9.96 -1.29
N ASP A 116 5.29 -9.19 -0.93
CA ASP A 116 6.61 -9.75 -0.63
C ASP A 116 6.52 -10.71 0.56
N SER A 117 6.99 -11.93 0.37
CA SER A 117 6.85 -13.00 1.38
C SER A 117 7.72 -12.79 2.63
N THR A 118 8.71 -11.90 2.57
CA THR A 118 9.66 -11.67 3.65
C THR A 118 9.29 -10.44 4.47
N ARG A 119 8.91 -9.35 3.80
CA ARG A 119 8.66 -8.04 4.43
C ARG A 119 7.20 -7.59 4.35
N GLY A 120 6.35 -8.29 3.59
CA GLY A 120 4.92 -8.02 3.53
C GLY A 120 4.51 -6.81 2.71
N PHE A 121 5.42 -6.07 2.08
CA PHE A 121 5.02 -4.93 1.25
C PHE A 121 4.27 -5.40 -0.02
N PRO A 122 3.35 -4.59 -0.58
CA PRO A 122 2.71 -4.90 -1.85
C PRO A 122 3.75 -4.94 -2.96
N ALA A 123 4.01 -6.13 -3.51
CA ALA A 123 4.96 -6.33 -4.61
C ALA A 123 4.31 -6.01 -5.96
N GLU A 124 3.04 -6.39 -6.12
CA GLU A 124 2.24 -6.06 -7.29
C GLU A 124 0.82 -5.74 -6.84
N ILE A 125 0.24 -4.66 -7.38
CA ILE A 125 -1.15 -4.28 -7.22
C ILE A 125 -1.72 -4.03 -8.61
N TYR A 126 -2.92 -4.53 -8.86
CA TYR A 126 -3.68 -4.25 -10.06
C TYR A 126 -5.07 -3.74 -9.67
N PHE A 127 -5.46 -2.63 -10.24
CA PHE A 127 -6.77 -2.04 -10.12
C PHE A 127 -7.47 -2.02 -11.48
N ASP A 128 -8.71 -2.45 -11.52
CA ASP A 128 -9.64 -2.23 -12.61
C ASP A 128 -10.77 -1.37 -12.01
N TYR A 129 -10.78 -0.10 -12.35
CA TYR A 129 -11.71 0.85 -11.74
C TYR A 129 -13.12 0.69 -12.28
N ILE A 130 -13.28 0.37 -13.58
CA ILE A 130 -14.58 0.21 -14.23
C ILE A 130 -14.49 -0.92 -15.26
N LYS A 131 -14.85 -2.14 -14.92
CA LYS A 131 -14.78 -3.34 -15.79
C LYS A 131 -15.36 -3.18 -17.21
N ALA A 132 -16.26 -2.23 -17.41
CA ALA A 132 -16.86 -1.95 -18.71
C ALA A 132 -16.15 -0.86 -19.51
N ALA A 133 -15.20 -0.16 -18.89
CA ALA A 133 -14.35 0.83 -19.56
C ALA A 133 -13.11 0.14 -20.16
N ALA A 134 -12.47 0.82 -21.08
CA ALA A 134 -11.15 0.43 -21.60
C ALA A 134 -10.15 1.52 -21.16
N ASP A 135 -8.95 1.10 -20.85
CA ASP A 135 -7.83 1.98 -20.55
C ASP A 135 -7.92 2.72 -19.20
N ASP A 136 -8.67 2.19 -18.23
CA ASP A 136 -8.77 2.71 -16.85
C ASP A 136 -8.04 1.83 -15.81
N GLU A 137 -7.36 0.80 -16.28
CA GLU A 137 -6.59 -0.08 -15.41
C GLU A 137 -5.29 0.60 -14.96
N LEU A 138 -4.94 0.33 -13.70
CA LEU A 138 -3.67 0.74 -13.10
C LEU A 138 -2.96 -0.47 -12.50
N SER A 139 -1.71 -0.68 -12.88
CA SER A 139 -0.84 -1.64 -12.22
C SER A 139 0.35 -0.95 -11.57
N LEU A 140 0.66 -1.33 -10.34
CA LEU A 140 1.80 -0.83 -9.58
C LEU A 140 2.68 -2.01 -9.21
N SER A 141 3.97 -1.96 -9.51
CA SER A 141 4.88 -3.00 -9.05
C SER A 141 6.15 -2.44 -8.41
N VAL A 142 6.57 -3.10 -7.34
CA VAL A 142 7.78 -2.86 -6.57
C VAL A 142 8.76 -3.99 -6.82
N SER A 143 9.93 -3.66 -7.31
CA SER A 143 11.01 -4.61 -7.50
C SER A 143 12.34 -4.07 -7.00
N ASN A 144 13.33 -4.96 -6.82
CA ASN A 144 14.69 -4.59 -6.41
C ASN A 144 14.74 -3.75 -5.12
N LEU A 145 13.85 -4.06 -4.14
CA LEU A 145 13.87 -3.34 -2.87
C LEU A 145 15.16 -3.67 -2.11
N GLU A 146 15.93 -2.63 -1.84
CA GLU A 146 17.18 -2.66 -1.10
C GLU A 146 17.05 -1.79 0.15
N VAL A 147 17.39 -2.35 1.31
CA VAL A 147 17.48 -1.60 2.57
C VAL A 147 18.82 -0.90 2.62
N LEU A 148 18.80 0.39 2.89
CA LEU A 148 19.98 1.25 3.00
C LEU A 148 20.29 1.53 4.47
N GLU A 149 21.56 1.82 4.78
CA GLU A 149 22.01 2.16 6.15
C GLU A 149 21.94 3.67 6.40
#